data_a909d9b528e459800d4d31868a63c3d8
#
_entry.id   a909d9b528e459800d4d31868a63c3d8
#
_cell.length_a   1.000
_cell.length_b   1.000
_cell.length_c   1.000
_cell.angle_alpha   90.00
_cell.angle_beta   90.00
_cell.angle_gamma   90.00
#
_symmetry.space_group_name_H-M   'P 1'
#
loop_
_entity.id
_entity.type
_entity.pdbx_description
1 polymer ?
#
loop_
_entity_poly.entity_id
_entity_poly.type
_entity_poly.pdbx_seq_one_letter_code
_entity_poly.pdbx_strand_id
1 'polypeptide(L)'
;MKYLFSIIILLSMGWTTDSSFIFSEKTKLDPCPNSPNCVSTQETRKRKRMRPILFTESSDLAIEKLERMLASKSRVTLVEKKGNYLHYEFKTKIGKFIDDVEFLFDEETKQIHFRSASRKGYGDFGKNKRRMKKIRKEYEK
;
A
#
# COMPACT_ATOMS: atom_id res chain seq x y z
N MET A 1 52.09 11.11 -56.19
CA MET A 1 50.72 10.94 -55.84
C MET A 1 50.61 10.45 -54.41
N LYS A 2 50.25 11.36 -53.50
CA LYS A 2 50.11 11.03 -52.04
C LYS A 2 48.66 10.94 -51.76
N TYR A 3 48.15 9.76 -51.43
CA TYR A 3 46.77 9.55 -50.99
C TYR A 3 46.70 9.74 -49.49
N LEU A 4 46.06 10.84 -49.05
CA LEU A 4 45.72 11.09 -47.63
C LEU A 4 44.43 10.32 -47.31
N PHE A 5 44.53 9.26 -46.51
CA PHE A 5 43.38 8.60 -45.92
C PHE A 5 42.88 9.39 -44.72
N SER A 6 41.74 10.05 -44.89
CA SER A 6 41.05 10.75 -43.83
C SER A 6 40.27 9.73 -42.99
N ILE A 7 40.72 9.47 -41.77
CA ILE A 7 40.01 8.60 -40.81
C ILE A 7 38.90 9.44 -40.16
N ILE A 8 37.67 9.19 -40.53
CA ILE A 8 36.48 9.75 -39.86
C ILE A 8 36.22 8.90 -38.63
N ILE A 9 36.51 9.43 -37.44
CA ILE A 9 36.13 8.86 -36.17
C ILE A 9 34.69 9.25 -35.89
N LEU A 10 33.76 8.32 -36.07
CA LEU A 10 32.38 8.45 -35.65
C LEU A 10 32.31 8.27 -34.12
N LEU A 11 32.23 9.40 -33.40
CA LEU A 11 31.87 9.41 -31.99
C LEU A 11 30.37 9.04 -31.84
N SER A 12 30.11 7.79 -31.51
CA SER A 12 28.76 7.36 -31.09
C SER A 12 28.49 7.93 -29.71
N MET A 13 27.77 9.04 -29.65
CA MET A 13 27.15 9.51 -28.41
C MET A 13 26.06 8.52 -28.01
N GLY A 14 26.41 7.60 -27.10
CA GLY A 14 25.44 6.75 -26.43
C GLY A 14 24.55 7.61 -25.54
N TRP A 15 23.31 7.79 -25.95
CA TRP A 15 22.28 8.36 -25.09
C TRP A 15 21.86 7.28 -24.09
N THR A 16 22.44 7.34 -22.90
CA THR A 16 21.90 6.60 -21.75
C THR A 16 20.67 7.34 -21.29
N THR A 17 19.50 6.88 -21.69
CA THR A 17 18.23 7.31 -21.08
C THR A 17 18.16 6.69 -19.68
N ASP A 18 18.73 7.37 -18.72
CA ASP A 18 18.58 7.04 -17.31
C ASP A 18 17.20 7.53 -16.87
N SER A 19 16.19 6.72 -17.19
CA SER A 19 14.82 6.92 -16.73
C SER A 19 14.66 6.30 -15.35
N SER A 20 15.48 6.72 -14.40
CA SER A 20 15.19 6.48 -12.99
C SER A 20 14.00 7.36 -12.58
N PHE A 21 12.79 6.91 -12.94
CA PHE A 21 11.60 7.37 -12.25
C PHE A 21 11.74 6.98 -10.79
N ILE A 22 12.24 7.90 -9.98
CA ILE A 22 12.23 7.76 -8.53
C ILE A 22 10.77 7.84 -8.10
N PHE A 23 10.08 6.70 -8.10
CA PHE A 23 8.82 6.57 -7.38
C PHE A 23 9.17 6.73 -5.91
N SER A 24 8.87 7.90 -5.35
CA SER A 24 8.95 8.09 -3.90
C SER A 24 8.01 7.08 -3.24
N GLU A 25 8.56 6.02 -2.69
CA GLU A 25 7.80 5.06 -1.91
C GLU A 25 7.22 5.74 -0.68
N LYS A 26 5.96 5.44 -0.39
CA LYS A 26 5.32 5.90 0.84
C LYS A 26 5.95 5.13 2.00
N THR A 27 6.43 5.84 3.01
CA THR A 27 7.08 5.23 4.19
C THR A 27 6.18 5.24 5.42
N LYS A 28 5.10 6.02 5.40
CA LYS A 28 4.21 6.19 6.56
C LYS A 28 2.76 6.42 6.15
N LEU A 29 1.86 5.82 6.92
CA LEU A 29 0.42 6.08 6.85
C LEU A 29 0.06 7.32 7.68
N ASP A 30 -1.04 7.97 7.32
CA ASP A 30 -1.55 9.09 8.09
C ASP A 30 -1.97 8.66 9.51
N PRO A 31 -1.81 9.53 10.51
CA PRO A 31 -2.25 9.22 11.87
C PRO A 31 -3.77 9.07 11.93
N CYS A 32 -4.25 8.26 12.87
CA CYS A 32 -5.67 8.21 13.18
C CYS A 32 -6.16 9.53 13.78
N PRO A 33 -7.38 9.99 13.48
CA PRO A 33 -8.00 11.11 14.17
C PRO A 33 -8.23 10.79 15.65
N ASN A 34 -8.65 11.76 16.45
CA ASN A 34 -8.93 11.54 17.87
C ASN A 34 -10.17 10.65 18.11
N SER A 35 -11.11 10.63 17.16
CA SER A 35 -12.31 9.79 17.22
C SER A 35 -11.97 8.27 17.27
N PRO A 36 -12.77 7.44 17.96
CA PRO A 36 -12.46 6.02 18.15
C PRO A 36 -12.69 5.13 16.91
N ASN A 37 -13.09 5.70 15.78
CA ASN A 37 -13.44 5.00 14.54
C ASN A 37 -12.25 4.72 13.61
N CYS A 38 -11.05 4.63 14.15
CA CYS A 38 -9.83 4.35 13.39
C CYS A 38 -8.87 3.46 14.18
N VAL A 39 -8.21 2.55 13.46
CA VAL A 39 -7.10 1.73 13.94
C VAL A 39 -5.94 1.78 12.95
N SER A 40 -4.71 1.67 13.45
CA SER A 40 -3.51 1.61 12.62
C SER A 40 -2.40 0.82 13.30
N THR A 41 -1.49 0.25 12.50
CA THR A 41 -0.29 -0.42 12.99
C THR A 41 0.81 0.56 13.38
N GLN A 42 0.79 1.77 12.80
CA GLN A 42 1.76 2.84 13.07
C GLN A 42 1.27 3.85 14.12
N GLU A 43 0.18 3.53 14.82
CA GLU A 43 -0.39 4.38 15.86
C GLU A 43 0.31 4.16 17.21
N THR A 44 0.59 5.25 17.92
CA THR A 44 1.24 5.21 19.25
C THR A 44 0.24 4.95 20.37
N ARG A 45 -1.01 5.39 20.21
CA ARG A 45 -2.08 5.24 21.20
C ARG A 45 -2.53 3.78 21.29
N LYS A 46 -2.33 3.12 22.42
CA LYS A 46 -2.60 1.68 22.65
C LYS A 46 -3.99 1.20 22.19
N ARG A 47 -5.03 2.01 22.36
CA ARG A 47 -6.42 1.64 21.99
C ARG A 47 -6.61 1.51 20.48
N LYS A 48 -5.84 2.24 19.68
CA LYS A 48 -5.91 2.29 18.22
C LYS A 48 -4.83 1.47 17.53
N ARG A 49 -3.78 1.13 18.25
CA ARG A 49 -2.65 0.38 17.71
C ARG A 49 -2.99 -1.09 17.50
N MET A 50 -2.62 -1.60 16.35
CA MET A 50 -2.70 -3.02 16.00
C MET A 50 -1.34 -3.56 15.56
N ARG A 51 -1.17 -4.88 15.57
CA ARG A 51 0.03 -5.52 15.03
C ARG A 51 -0.07 -5.58 13.50
N PRO A 52 1.04 -5.39 12.75
CA PRO A 52 1.08 -5.54 11.31
C PRO A 52 0.77 -6.98 10.89
N ILE A 53 0.52 -7.17 9.60
CA ILE A 53 0.45 -8.48 8.96
C ILE A 53 1.87 -8.83 8.53
N LEU A 54 2.28 -10.09 8.73
CA LEU A 54 3.61 -10.54 8.32
C LEU A 54 3.52 -11.24 6.95
N PHE A 55 4.56 -11.09 6.13
CA PHE A 55 4.74 -11.83 4.90
C PHE A 55 6.19 -12.32 4.77
N THR A 56 6.44 -13.31 3.94
CA THR A 56 7.78 -13.93 3.77
C THR A 56 8.31 -13.82 2.35
N GLU A 57 7.40 -13.68 1.40
CA GLU A 57 7.68 -13.49 -0.02
C GLU A 57 8.19 -12.08 -0.34
N SER A 58 8.39 -11.74 -1.62
CA SER A 58 8.65 -10.37 -2.04
C SER A 58 7.41 -9.48 -1.86
N SER A 59 7.59 -8.17 -1.72
CA SER A 59 6.47 -7.21 -1.62
C SER A 59 5.51 -7.32 -2.80
N ASP A 60 6.01 -7.55 -4.02
CA ASP A 60 5.15 -7.69 -5.19
C ASP A 60 4.21 -8.90 -5.06
N LEU A 61 4.72 -10.05 -4.65
CA LEU A 61 3.90 -11.25 -4.42
C LEU A 61 2.94 -11.07 -3.24
N ALA A 62 3.38 -10.38 -2.19
CA ALA A 62 2.55 -10.06 -1.03
C ALA A 62 1.40 -9.11 -1.42
N ILE A 63 1.67 -8.11 -2.27
CA ILE A 63 0.66 -7.21 -2.85
C ILE A 63 -0.35 -8.00 -3.66
N GLU A 64 0.09 -8.84 -4.60
CA GLU A 64 -0.80 -9.67 -5.41
C GLU A 64 -1.68 -10.61 -4.58
N LYS A 65 -1.12 -11.22 -3.54
CA LYS A 65 -1.88 -12.07 -2.60
C LYS A 65 -3.00 -11.28 -1.91
N LEU A 66 -2.69 -10.07 -1.42
CA LEU A 66 -3.68 -9.21 -0.78
C LEU A 66 -4.75 -8.75 -1.78
N GLU A 67 -4.36 -8.34 -2.99
CA GLU A 67 -5.28 -7.93 -4.05
C GLU A 67 -6.26 -9.05 -4.41
N ARG A 68 -5.77 -10.28 -4.66
CA ARG A 68 -6.62 -11.45 -4.94
C ARG A 68 -7.61 -11.74 -3.81
N MET A 69 -7.13 -11.67 -2.57
CA MET A 69 -7.97 -11.90 -1.39
C MET A 69 -9.07 -10.82 -1.25
N LEU A 70 -8.74 -9.56 -1.51
CA LEU A 70 -9.70 -8.46 -1.40
C LEU A 70 -10.66 -8.38 -2.59
N ALA A 71 -10.22 -8.75 -3.81
CA ALA A 71 -11.05 -8.79 -5.01
C ALA A 71 -12.24 -9.75 -4.88
N SER A 72 -12.13 -10.81 -4.07
CA SER A 72 -13.22 -11.75 -3.78
C SER A 72 -14.31 -11.19 -2.88
N LYS A 73 -14.09 -10.02 -2.28
CA LYS A 73 -15.02 -9.44 -1.28
C LYS A 73 -16.00 -8.47 -1.94
N SER A 74 -17.27 -8.65 -1.67
CA SER A 74 -18.30 -7.68 -2.08
C SER A 74 -18.12 -6.34 -1.36
N ARG A 75 -18.42 -5.24 -2.03
CA ARG A 75 -18.38 -3.87 -1.49
C ARG A 75 -16.96 -3.40 -1.05
N VAL A 76 -15.93 -3.97 -1.67
CA VAL A 76 -14.54 -3.57 -1.52
C VAL A 76 -14.06 -3.10 -2.88
N THR A 77 -13.49 -1.90 -2.96
CA THR A 77 -13.03 -1.28 -4.20
C THR A 77 -11.61 -0.77 -4.01
N LEU A 78 -10.69 -1.14 -4.88
CA LEU A 78 -9.37 -0.53 -4.97
C LEU A 78 -9.52 0.90 -5.50
N VAL A 79 -9.01 1.88 -4.77
CA VAL A 79 -9.06 3.31 -5.12
C VAL A 79 -7.72 3.79 -5.67
N GLU A 80 -6.64 3.36 -5.03
CA GLU A 80 -5.28 3.75 -5.41
C GLU A 80 -4.29 2.60 -5.22
N LYS A 81 -3.39 2.46 -6.20
CA LYS A 81 -2.22 1.58 -6.11
C LYS A 81 -1.00 2.40 -6.56
N LYS A 82 -0.02 2.56 -5.68
CA LYS A 82 1.20 3.31 -5.97
C LYS A 82 2.40 2.67 -5.27
N GLY A 83 3.26 2.01 -6.05
CA GLY A 83 4.40 1.30 -5.52
C GLY A 83 3.99 0.31 -4.43
N ASN A 84 4.52 0.51 -3.21
CA ASN A 84 4.26 -0.31 -2.03
C ASN A 84 2.97 0.06 -1.26
N TYR A 85 2.12 0.93 -1.81
CA TYR A 85 0.92 1.44 -1.14
C TYR A 85 -0.35 1.06 -1.89
N LEU A 86 -1.37 0.60 -1.14
CA LEU A 86 -2.73 0.32 -1.64
C LEU A 86 -3.76 1.04 -0.76
N HIS A 87 -4.76 1.65 -1.42
CA HIS A 87 -5.92 2.22 -0.74
C HIS A 87 -7.22 1.59 -1.25
N TYR A 88 -8.02 1.11 -0.34
CA TYR A 88 -9.33 0.50 -0.60
C TYR A 88 -10.46 1.24 0.10
N GLU A 89 -11.62 1.28 -0.53
CA GLU A 89 -12.89 1.64 0.08
C GLU A 89 -13.67 0.39 0.47
N PHE A 90 -14.15 0.36 1.71
CA PHE A 90 -15.05 -0.67 2.22
C PHE A 90 -16.41 -0.05 2.51
N LYS A 91 -17.42 -0.39 1.68
CA LYS A 91 -18.81 0.07 1.88
C LYS A 91 -19.55 -0.82 2.86
N THR A 92 -20.28 -0.23 3.80
CA THR A 92 -21.12 -0.98 4.74
C THR A 92 -22.40 -1.44 4.07
N LYS A 93 -22.94 -2.59 4.53
CA LYS A 93 -24.21 -3.13 4.01
C LYS A 93 -25.38 -2.18 4.30
N ILE A 94 -25.42 -1.64 5.51
CA ILE A 94 -26.47 -0.73 6.00
C ILE A 94 -25.87 0.67 6.14
N GLY A 95 -26.62 1.70 5.75
CA GLY A 95 -26.22 3.09 5.85
C GLY A 95 -25.20 3.56 4.79
N LYS A 96 -24.71 2.66 3.93
CA LYS A 96 -23.75 2.95 2.83
C LYS A 96 -22.54 3.80 3.27
N PHE A 97 -22.11 3.65 4.52
CA PHE A 97 -20.89 4.32 5.01
C PHE A 97 -19.66 3.76 4.32
N ILE A 98 -18.69 4.62 4.11
CA ILE A 98 -17.40 4.26 3.52
C ILE A 98 -16.34 4.31 4.62
N ASP A 99 -15.58 3.23 4.71
CA ASP A 99 -14.39 3.15 5.52
C ASP A 99 -13.17 3.07 4.59
N ASP A 100 -12.17 3.91 4.82
CA ASP A 100 -10.90 3.86 4.11
C ASP A 100 -9.98 2.83 4.76
N VAL A 101 -9.41 1.95 3.94
CA VAL A 101 -8.46 0.94 4.39
C VAL A 101 -7.20 1.04 3.55
N GLU A 102 -6.12 1.41 4.19
CA GLU A 102 -4.83 1.62 3.55
C GLU A 102 -3.86 0.52 3.97
N PHE A 103 -3.04 0.07 3.04
CA PHE A 103 -1.98 -0.91 3.26
C PHE A 103 -0.66 -0.34 2.74
N LEU A 104 0.40 -0.54 3.51
CA LEU A 104 1.74 -0.11 3.19
C LEU A 104 2.69 -1.28 3.41
N PHE A 105 3.33 -1.74 2.35
CA PHE A 105 4.23 -2.88 2.37
C PHE A 105 5.65 -2.41 2.67
N ASP A 106 6.24 -2.98 3.70
CA ASP A 106 7.62 -2.76 4.09
C ASP A 106 8.43 -4.02 3.75
N GLU A 107 9.21 -3.95 2.68
CA GLU A 107 10.05 -5.05 2.21
C GLU A 107 11.17 -5.40 3.19
N GLU A 108 11.72 -4.40 3.87
CA GLU A 108 12.85 -4.59 4.78
C GLU A 108 12.44 -5.37 6.04
N THR A 109 11.32 -4.98 6.63
CA THR A 109 10.81 -5.63 7.85
C THR A 109 9.83 -6.77 7.57
N LYS A 110 9.47 -7.02 6.31
CA LYS A 110 8.46 -8.01 5.88
C LYS A 110 7.12 -7.82 6.58
N GLN A 111 6.69 -6.57 6.69
CA GLN A 111 5.47 -6.18 7.37
C GLN A 111 4.54 -5.42 6.43
N ILE A 112 3.24 -5.75 6.49
CA ILE A 112 2.19 -4.94 5.89
C ILE A 112 1.61 -4.07 7.01
N HIS A 113 1.97 -2.80 6.98
CA HIS A 113 1.32 -1.81 7.81
C HIS A 113 -0.06 -1.48 7.25
N PHE A 114 -0.99 -1.13 8.12
CA PHE A 114 -2.32 -0.75 7.69
C PHE A 114 -2.93 0.35 8.57
N ARG A 115 -3.88 1.05 7.97
CA ARG A 115 -4.79 1.97 8.64
C ARG A 115 -6.21 1.68 8.16
N SER A 116 -7.17 1.66 9.07
CA SER A 116 -8.59 1.49 8.74
C SER A 116 -9.40 2.51 9.52
N ALA A 117 -10.11 3.40 8.82
CA ALA A 117 -10.82 4.53 9.39
C ALA A 117 -12.17 4.75 8.71
N SER A 118 -13.20 5.10 9.48
CA SER A 118 -14.48 5.52 8.92
C SER A 118 -14.42 6.98 8.49
N ARG A 119 -14.92 7.29 7.28
CA ARG A 119 -14.98 8.68 6.77
C ARG A 119 -15.92 9.56 7.56
N LYS A 120 -17.00 8.97 8.07
CA LYS A 120 -18.06 9.69 8.78
C LYS A 120 -18.37 9.02 10.11
N GLY A 121 -18.85 9.82 11.05
CA GLY A 121 -19.25 9.37 12.38
C GLY A 121 -18.11 9.37 13.39
N TYR A 122 -18.46 9.55 14.65
CA TYR A 122 -17.51 9.57 15.76
C TYR A 122 -17.05 8.17 16.14
N GLY A 123 -17.95 7.20 16.21
CA GLY A 123 -17.66 5.82 16.60
C GLY A 123 -18.05 4.81 15.53
N ASP A 124 -17.38 3.65 15.54
CA ASP A 124 -17.64 2.55 14.60
C ASP A 124 -17.98 1.22 15.28
N PHE A 125 -18.21 1.26 16.60
CA PHE A 125 -18.43 0.07 17.44
C PHE A 125 -17.34 -1.01 17.27
N GLY A 126 -16.10 -0.60 17.02
CA GLY A 126 -14.94 -1.49 16.83
C GLY A 126 -14.93 -2.24 15.49
N LYS A 127 -15.71 -1.80 14.52
CA LYS A 127 -15.84 -2.42 13.20
C LYS A 127 -14.51 -2.41 12.42
N ASN A 128 -13.80 -1.28 12.40
CA ASN A 128 -12.47 -1.19 11.78
C ASN A 128 -11.50 -2.21 12.40
N LYS A 129 -11.48 -2.32 13.72
CA LYS A 129 -10.64 -3.29 14.43
C LYS A 129 -11.00 -4.75 14.08
N ARG A 130 -12.29 -5.09 14.04
CA ARG A 130 -12.74 -6.46 13.67
C ARG A 130 -12.41 -6.77 12.21
N ARG A 131 -12.58 -5.81 11.30
CA ARG A 131 -12.20 -5.95 9.88
C ARG A 131 -10.72 -6.31 9.76
N MET A 132 -9.85 -5.54 10.36
CA MET A 132 -8.40 -5.75 10.22
C MET A 132 -7.94 -7.05 10.90
N LYS A 133 -8.55 -7.47 12.01
CA LYS A 133 -8.31 -8.80 12.58
C LYS A 133 -8.69 -9.92 11.61
N LYS A 134 -9.84 -9.79 10.91
CA LYS A 134 -10.30 -10.79 9.94
C LYS A 134 -9.39 -10.84 8.72
N ILE A 135 -9.03 -9.68 8.14
CA ILE A 135 -8.10 -9.59 7.00
C ILE A 135 -6.75 -10.22 7.35
N ARG A 136 -6.17 -9.88 8.51
CA ARG A 136 -4.90 -10.48 8.95
C ARG A 136 -5.01 -12.00 9.06
N LYS A 137 -6.01 -12.52 9.77
CA LYS A 137 -6.22 -13.97 9.93
C LYS A 137 -6.40 -14.70 8.60
N GLU A 138 -7.01 -14.06 7.61
CA GLU A 138 -7.22 -14.61 6.28
C GLU A 138 -5.95 -14.59 5.44
N TYR A 139 -5.16 -13.53 5.54
CA TYR A 139 -3.90 -13.36 4.83
C TYR A 139 -2.80 -14.32 5.34
N GLU A 140 -2.72 -14.53 6.65
CA GLU A 140 -1.72 -15.37 7.33
C GLU A 140 -2.04 -16.89 7.27
N LYS A 141 -3.11 -17.31 6.55
CA LYS A 141 -3.42 -18.72 6.27
C LYS A 141 -2.63 -19.24 5.06
#